data_d4b7642374b79d9a1008810a27a5fe38
#
_entry.id   d4b7642374b79d9a1008810a27a5fe38
#
_cell.length_a   1.000
_cell.length_b   1.000
_cell.length_c   1.000
_cell.angle_alpha   90.00
_cell.angle_beta   90.00
_cell.angle_gamma   90.00
#
_symmetry.space_group_name_H-M   'P 1'
#
loop_
_entity.id
_entity.type
_entity.pdbx_description
1 polymer ?
#
loop_
_entity_poly.entity_id
_entity_poly.type
_entity_poly.pdbx_seq_one_letter_code
_entity_poly.pdbx_strand_id
1 'polypeptide(L)'
;MEKSVTLSRREFLRRSTTHLAAFAAAGVVCSCSQPSGPVAEGLPSHVPKRILGRTGLSATILAYGGGSQFARNEDGRWEPQLERAVEMGVNLFDTAPGYQWEASMSCEERFGKILPKYRSQILLSTKIDSRDVTVARKEFERSLKRMRTDYLDILMIHAVSAEDDPAHLQKGVYRLAQELQEQGVVKHIGFSAMQDGKVTKAMIEALDPDVVLLTLNATQYGEMARLALPAAQERNVGVMAMKVMLNLVGKSAAAPELLQFAWTLPDVASAIIGHFGMEPLEENYRLAVEFGRNGSVSTVTAQELETRLRPLAGPHALCWARPDYRDGIPA
;
A
#
# COMPACT_ATOMS: atom_id res chain seq x y z
N MET A 1 6.64 39.16 3.40
CA MET A 1 7.72 38.13 3.50
C MET A 1 7.53 37.38 4.80
N GLU A 2 6.64 36.40 4.82
CA GLU A 2 6.50 35.50 5.97
C GLU A 2 7.64 34.46 5.92
N LYS A 3 8.40 34.42 6.99
CA LYS A 3 9.44 33.40 7.17
C LYS A 3 8.79 32.04 7.36
N SER A 4 9.00 31.14 6.42
CA SER A 4 8.70 29.72 6.57
C SER A 4 9.39 29.19 7.83
N VAL A 5 8.60 28.87 8.86
CA VAL A 5 9.12 28.28 10.10
C VAL A 5 9.26 26.78 9.85
N THR A 6 10.48 26.36 9.55
CA THR A 6 10.85 24.94 9.47
C THR A 6 10.85 24.35 10.89
N LEU A 7 9.85 23.57 11.22
CA LEU A 7 9.79 22.87 12.51
C LEU A 7 10.73 21.65 12.47
N SER A 8 11.62 21.53 13.46
CA SER A 8 12.40 20.33 13.64
C SER A 8 11.51 19.13 14.05
N ARG A 9 11.95 17.88 13.81
CA ARG A 9 11.24 16.64 14.26
C ARG A 9 10.80 16.73 15.73
N ARG A 10 11.61 17.33 16.58
CA ARG A 10 11.34 17.53 18.02
C ARG A 10 10.25 18.56 18.29
N GLU A 11 10.16 19.61 17.48
CA GLU A 11 9.11 20.64 17.60
C GLU A 11 7.78 20.19 17.01
N PHE A 12 7.82 19.43 15.92
CA PHE A 12 6.64 18.77 15.35
C PHE A 12 6.01 17.82 16.38
N LEU A 13 6.79 16.95 16.99
CA LEU A 13 6.35 16.01 18.02
C LEU A 13 5.85 16.72 19.30
N ARG A 14 6.48 17.82 19.73
CA ARG A 14 6.00 18.60 20.89
C ARG A 14 4.63 19.22 20.68
N ARG A 15 4.28 19.68 19.48
CA ARG A 15 2.95 20.22 19.19
C ARG A 15 1.86 19.14 19.16
N SER A 16 2.22 17.90 18.87
CA SER A 16 1.31 16.75 18.86
C SER A 16 1.07 16.14 20.26
N THR A 17 1.91 16.44 21.27
CA THR A 17 1.90 15.76 22.59
C THR A 17 1.26 16.54 23.73
N THR A 18 0.46 17.58 23.49
CA THR A 18 -0.12 18.39 24.57
C THR A 18 -1.30 17.73 25.29
N HIS A 19 -1.63 16.46 25.05
CA HIS A 19 -2.62 15.72 25.84
C HIS A 19 -2.23 14.24 25.96
N LEU A 20 -1.33 13.91 26.88
CA LEU A 20 -1.27 12.56 27.47
C LEU A 20 -0.74 12.64 28.89
N ALA A 21 -1.66 12.64 29.83
CA ALA A 21 -1.38 12.49 31.26
C ALA A 21 -1.03 11.03 31.58
N ALA A 22 -0.07 10.87 32.47
CA ALA A 22 0.51 9.64 32.93
C ALA A 22 -0.50 8.64 33.53
N PHE A 23 -0.34 7.37 33.24
CA PHE A 23 -0.76 6.26 34.11
C PHE A 23 0.45 5.39 34.43
N ALA A 24 0.72 5.33 35.74
CA ALA A 24 1.81 4.54 36.34
C ALA A 24 1.44 3.07 36.45
N ALA A 25 2.46 2.24 36.45
CA ALA A 25 2.46 0.80 36.47
C ALA A 25 1.91 0.18 37.76
N ALA A 26 1.24 -0.95 37.63
CA ALA A 26 1.21 -2.00 38.66
C ALA A 26 1.33 -3.35 37.95
N GLY A 27 2.43 -4.05 38.20
CA GLY A 27 2.68 -5.37 37.67
C GLY A 27 1.86 -6.42 38.43
N VAL A 28 1.23 -7.31 37.66
CA VAL A 28 0.80 -8.64 38.17
C VAL A 28 1.26 -9.65 37.11
N VAL A 29 2.21 -10.50 37.55
CA VAL A 29 2.64 -11.66 36.79
C VAL A 29 1.59 -12.76 37.07
N CYS A 30 0.78 -13.05 36.05
CA CYS A 30 -0.07 -14.24 36.09
C CYS A 30 0.37 -15.15 34.94
N SER A 31 1.05 -16.25 35.36
CA SER A 31 1.42 -17.37 34.51
C SER A 31 0.15 -18.19 34.21
N CYS A 32 -0.41 -18.07 33.04
CA CYS A 32 -1.42 -18.98 32.50
C CYS A 32 -0.87 -19.65 31.25
N SER A 33 -0.47 -20.90 31.42
CA SER A 33 -0.22 -21.86 30.34
C SER A 33 -1.52 -22.06 29.57
N GLN A 34 -1.56 -21.58 28.29
CA GLN A 34 -2.63 -21.93 27.35
C GLN A 34 -2.25 -23.24 26.62
N PRO A 35 -3.21 -24.10 26.33
CA PRO A 35 -2.94 -25.32 25.56
C PRO A 35 -2.67 -24.92 24.10
N SER A 36 -1.49 -25.29 23.62
CA SER A 36 -1.11 -25.26 22.22
C SER A 36 -2.01 -26.20 21.43
N GLY A 37 -2.98 -25.64 20.68
CA GLY A 37 -3.63 -26.37 19.60
C GLY A 37 -2.62 -26.75 18.51
N PRO A 38 -2.89 -27.78 17.69
CA PRO A 38 -1.94 -28.28 16.71
C PRO A 38 -1.58 -27.16 15.72
N VAL A 39 -0.33 -26.70 15.79
CA VAL A 39 0.29 -25.90 14.76
C VAL A 39 0.35 -26.77 13.51
N ALA A 40 -0.31 -26.38 12.44
CA ALA A 40 -0.21 -27.06 11.16
C ALA A 40 1.27 -27.14 10.76
N GLU A 41 1.85 -28.34 10.82
CA GLU A 41 3.22 -28.61 10.42
C GLU A 41 3.39 -28.20 8.94
N GLY A 42 4.33 -27.33 8.67
CA GLY A 42 4.92 -27.20 7.35
C GLY A 42 4.73 -25.91 6.55
N LEU A 43 4.25 -24.79 7.11
CA LEU A 43 4.33 -23.52 6.39
C LEU A 43 5.78 -23.00 6.44
N PRO A 44 6.40 -22.74 5.28
CA PRO A 44 7.75 -22.19 5.26
C PRO A 44 7.79 -20.77 5.77
N SER A 45 8.88 -20.44 6.38
CA SER A 45 9.00 -19.36 7.36
C SER A 45 8.98 -17.91 6.82
N HIS A 46 9.00 -17.66 5.52
CA HIS A 46 9.10 -16.25 5.05
C HIS A 46 8.55 -16.01 3.63
N VAL A 47 7.73 -14.97 3.50
CA VAL A 47 7.41 -14.36 2.20
C VAL A 47 8.69 -13.79 1.58
N PRO A 48 8.99 -14.04 0.30
CA PRO A 48 10.15 -13.46 -0.37
C PRO A 48 10.10 -11.93 -0.34
N LYS A 49 11.28 -11.32 -0.28
CA LYS A 49 11.44 -9.86 -0.31
C LYS A 49 12.20 -9.43 -1.55
N ARG A 50 11.87 -8.22 -2.02
CA ARG A 50 12.58 -7.53 -3.11
C ARG A 50 12.94 -6.13 -2.67
N ILE A 51 14.01 -5.59 -3.25
CA ILE A 51 14.36 -4.18 -3.03
C ILE A 51 13.39 -3.30 -3.82
N LEU A 52 12.86 -2.29 -3.15
CA LEU A 52 11.93 -1.33 -3.72
C LEU A 52 12.71 -0.20 -4.41
N GLY A 53 13.22 -0.49 -5.61
CA GLY A 53 14.00 0.45 -6.41
C GLY A 53 15.15 1.11 -5.63
N ARG A 54 15.36 2.40 -5.88
CA ARG A 54 16.43 3.19 -5.26
C ARG A 54 16.25 3.48 -3.77
N THR A 55 15.08 3.14 -3.19
CA THR A 55 14.83 3.37 -1.75
C THR A 55 15.71 2.49 -0.85
N GLY A 56 16.18 1.36 -1.36
CA GLY A 56 16.87 0.34 -0.55
C GLY A 56 15.96 -0.43 0.41
N LEU A 57 14.66 -0.10 0.48
CA LEU A 57 13.71 -0.81 1.33
C LEU A 57 13.50 -2.24 0.83
N SER A 58 13.60 -3.21 1.73
CA SER A 58 13.33 -4.62 1.44
C SER A 58 11.86 -4.92 1.76
N ALA A 59 11.01 -4.96 0.73
CA ALA A 59 9.57 -5.20 0.84
C ALA A 59 9.20 -6.63 0.47
N THR A 60 8.24 -7.23 1.17
CA THR A 60 7.68 -8.53 0.79
C THR A 60 6.95 -8.45 -0.56
N ILE A 61 7.05 -9.49 -1.40
CA ILE A 61 6.37 -9.53 -2.71
C ILE A 61 4.84 -9.48 -2.59
N LEU A 62 4.29 -9.91 -1.44
CA LEU A 62 2.91 -9.72 -1.02
C LEU A 62 2.88 -8.66 0.06
N ALA A 63 2.18 -7.55 -0.18
CA ALA A 63 1.93 -6.49 0.78
C ALA A 63 0.46 -6.47 1.21
N TYR A 64 0.20 -5.95 2.40
CA TYR A 64 -1.13 -5.84 2.96
C TYR A 64 -1.79 -4.51 2.57
N GLY A 65 -2.91 -4.59 1.81
CA GLY A 65 -3.68 -3.43 1.38
C GLY A 65 -4.83 -3.12 2.35
N GLY A 66 -4.77 -1.96 2.98
CA GLY A 66 -5.82 -1.40 3.85
C GLY A 66 -6.96 -0.71 3.09
N GLY A 67 -7.23 -1.10 1.83
CA GLY A 67 -8.28 -0.49 1.00
C GLY A 67 -9.63 -1.21 1.10
N SER A 68 -10.40 -1.15 0.01
CA SER A 68 -11.83 -1.54 -0.05
C SER A 68 -12.15 -2.93 0.49
N GLN A 69 -11.31 -3.94 0.24
CA GLN A 69 -11.58 -5.29 0.74
C GLN A 69 -11.35 -5.38 2.25
N PHE A 70 -10.26 -4.78 2.74
CA PHE A 70 -9.99 -4.73 4.17
C PHE A 70 -11.02 -3.90 4.94
N ALA A 71 -11.45 -2.76 4.39
CA ALA A 71 -12.42 -1.86 5.00
C ALA A 71 -13.75 -2.55 5.33
N ARG A 72 -14.16 -3.53 4.51
CA ARG A 72 -15.42 -4.27 4.66
C ARG A 72 -15.42 -5.29 5.81
N ASN A 73 -14.25 -5.63 6.36
CA ASN A 73 -14.20 -6.57 7.49
C ASN A 73 -14.84 -5.94 8.72
N GLU A 74 -15.69 -6.71 9.39
CA GLU A 74 -16.33 -6.34 10.65
C GLU A 74 -15.31 -6.30 11.80
N ASP A 75 -15.66 -5.57 12.86
CA ASP A 75 -14.89 -5.55 14.10
C ASP A 75 -14.78 -6.96 14.70
N GLY A 76 -13.62 -7.27 15.27
CA GLY A 76 -13.29 -8.61 15.76
C GLY A 76 -12.79 -9.58 14.66
N ARG A 77 -12.89 -9.19 13.38
CA ARG A 77 -12.37 -10.00 12.26
C ARG A 77 -11.10 -9.42 11.63
N TRP A 78 -10.99 -8.10 11.58
CA TRP A 78 -9.84 -7.43 10.96
C TRP A 78 -8.60 -7.39 11.89
N GLU A 79 -8.80 -7.36 13.21
CA GLU A 79 -7.71 -7.33 14.18
C GLU A 79 -6.79 -8.57 14.01
N PRO A 80 -7.32 -9.81 14.09
CA PRO A 80 -6.49 -11.00 13.93
C PRO A 80 -5.86 -11.11 12.53
N GLN A 81 -6.48 -10.53 11.49
CA GLN A 81 -5.88 -10.52 10.16
C GLN A 81 -4.60 -9.68 10.11
N LEU A 82 -4.59 -8.49 10.73
CA LEU A 82 -3.39 -7.64 10.77
C LEU A 82 -2.26 -8.31 11.57
N GLU A 83 -2.59 -8.90 12.71
CA GLU A 83 -1.63 -9.65 13.52
C GLU A 83 -1.06 -10.83 12.75
N ARG A 84 -1.94 -11.61 12.12
CA ARG A 84 -1.56 -12.76 11.32
C ARG A 84 -0.67 -12.41 10.14
N ALA A 85 -0.95 -11.31 9.44
CA ALA A 85 -0.10 -10.83 8.34
C ALA A 85 1.34 -10.54 8.81
N VAL A 86 1.49 -9.88 9.97
CA VAL A 86 2.82 -9.63 10.56
C VAL A 86 3.51 -10.94 11.00
N GLU A 87 2.80 -11.85 11.67
CA GLU A 87 3.33 -13.14 12.07
C GLU A 87 3.82 -13.98 10.89
N MET A 88 3.11 -13.93 9.77
CA MET A 88 3.52 -14.56 8.50
C MET A 88 4.70 -13.85 7.83
N GLY A 89 5.17 -12.73 8.36
CA GLY A 89 6.33 -11.98 7.86
C GLY A 89 6.03 -10.99 6.75
N VAL A 90 4.75 -10.69 6.46
CA VAL A 90 4.37 -9.56 5.59
C VAL A 90 4.85 -8.27 6.25
N ASN A 91 5.62 -7.47 5.53
CA ASN A 91 6.25 -6.29 6.12
C ASN A 91 5.87 -4.95 5.47
N LEU A 92 5.09 -4.93 4.41
CA LEU A 92 4.60 -3.69 3.81
C LEU A 92 3.09 -3.59 3.99
N PHE A 93 2.63 -2.50 4.62
CA PHE A 93 1.24 -2.17 4.90
C PHE A 93 0.90 -0.82 4.28
N ASP A 94 -0.07 -0.80 3.37
CA ASP A 94 -0.49 0.40 2.63
C ASP A 94 -1.95 0.76 2.93
N THR A 95 -2.22 2.03 3.14
CA THR A 95 -3.56 2.57 3.36
C THR A 95 -3.72 3.98 2.77
N ALA A 96 -4.83 4.66 3.06
CA ALA A 96 -5.06 6.07 2.71
C ALA A 96 -6.08 6.73 3.67
N PRO A 97 -6.10 8.08 3.78
CA PRO A 97 -6.98 8.82 4.67
C PRO A 97 -8.46 8.55 4.44
N GLY A 98 -8.85 8.36 3.17
CA GLY A 98 -10.23 8.12 2.75
C GLY A 98 -10.70 6.68 2.81
N TYR A 99 -9.84 5.71 3.16
CA TYR A 99 -10.21 4.30 3.17
C TYR A 99 -11.06 3.96 4.40
N GLN A 100 -12.34 3.79 4.16
CA GLN A 100 -13.35 3.52 5.18
C GLN A 100 -14.57 2.86 4.53
N TRP A 101 -15.25 1.98 5.25
CA TRP A 101 -16.53 1.40 4.85
C TRP A 101 -17.64 1.98 5.72
N GLU A 102 -18.61 2.68 5.09
CA GLU A 102 -19.75 3.28 5.80
C GLU A 102 -19.34 4.06 7.06
N ALA A 103 -20.01 3.85 8.18
CA ALA A 103 -19.71 4.46 9.47
C ALA A 103 -18.64 3.71 10.30
N SER A 104 -17.95 2.72 9.68
CA SER A 104 -16.91 1.95 10.37
C SER A 104 -15.68 2.80 10.71
N MET A 105 -14.81 2.26 11.55
CA MET A 105 -13.49 2.84 11.82
C MET A 105 -12.67 2.91 10.52
N SER A 106 -11.96 4.03 10.28
CA SER A 106 -11.08 4.17 9.12
C SER A 106 -9.95 3.14 9.14
N CYS A 107 -9.45 2.76 7.96
CA CYS A 107 -8.37 1.77 7.87
C CYS A 107 -7.07 2.26 8.51
N GLU A 108 -6.80 3.58 8.50
CA GLU A 108 -5.69 4.17 9.24
C GLU A 108 -5.83 3.98 10.76
N GLU A 109 -7.03 4.15 11.32
CA GLU A 109 -7.28 3.91 12.74
C GLU A 109 -7.18 2.44 13.11
N ARG A 110 -7.65 1.53 12.22
CA ARG A 110 -7.47 0.08 12.38
C ARG A 110 -5.99 -0.29 12.42
N PHE A 111 -5.19 0.24 11.49
CA PHE A 111 -3.73 0.06 11.50
C PHE A 111 -3.13 0.61 12.81
N GLY A 112 -3.56 1.78 13.26
CA GLY A 112 -3.10 2.41 14.49
C GLY A 112 -3.45 1.65 15.79
N LYS A 113 -4.39 0.71 15.75
CA LYS A 113 -4.69 -0.15 16.90
C LYS A 113 -3.71 -1.33 17.02
N ILE A 114 -3.22 -1.85 15.89
CA ILE A 114 -2.47 -3.11 15.86
C ILE A 114 -0.99 -2.89 15.54
N LEU A 115 -0.68 -2.14 14.48
CA LEU A 115 0.66 -2.07 13.92
C LEU A 115 1.72 -1.32 14.75
N PRO A 116 1.41 -0.38 15.67
CA PRO A 116 2.44 0.31 16.45
C PRO A 116 3.37 -0.62 17.23
N LYS A 117 2.87 -1.74 17.73
CA LYS A 117 3.68 -2.75 18.44
C LYS A 117 4.71 -3.46 17.54
N TYR A 118 4.52 -3.39 16.22
CA TYR A 118 5.40 -3.99 15.22
C TYR A 118 6.16 -2.95 14.38
N ARG A 119 6.11 -1.66 14.76
CA ARG A 119 6.55 -0.54 13.94
C ARG A 119 7.98 -0.67 13.39
N SER A 120 8.90 -1.26 14.16
CA SER A 120 10.28 -1.48 13.73
C SER A 120 10.48 -2.64 12.74
N GLN A 121 9.46 -3.48 12.56
CA GLN A 121 9.51 -4.68 11.72
C GLN A 121 8.81 -4.47 10.37
N ILE A 122 8.03 -3.38 10.24
CA ILE A 122 7.17 -3.12 9.08
C ILE A 122 7.53 -1.83 8.36
N LEU A 123 7.13 -1.77 7.11
CA LEU A 123 7.07 -0.58 6.25
C LEU A 123 5.63 -0.10 6.23
N LEU A 124 5.40 1.15 6.61
CA LEU A 124 4.08 1.74 6.68
C LEU A 124 3.93 2.83 5.62
N SER A 125 2.89 2.71 4.81
CA SER A 125 2.56 3.60 3.70
C SER A 125 1.15 4.17 3.86
N THR A 126 1.01 5.48 3.61
CA THR A 126 -0.28 6.14 3.41
C THR A 126 -0.18 7.22 2.35
N LYS A 127 -1.26 7.99 2.14
CA LYS A 127 -1.38 8.91 1.02
C LYS A 127 -1.85 10.30 1.45
N ILE A 128 -1.75 11.26 0.53
CA ILE A 128 -2.37 12.58 0.60
C ILE A 128 -3.41 12.64 -0.51
N ASP A 129 -4.66 12.92 -0.17
CA ASP A 129 -5.77 13.02 -1.13
C ASP A 129 -5.90 14.44 -1.71
N SER A 130 -5.72 15.47 -0.86
CA SER A 130 -5.88 16.87 -1.24
C SER A 130 -4.72 17.39 -2.12
N ARG A 131 -5.05 18.26 -3.08
CA ARG A 131 -4.06 19.05 -3.84
C ARG A 131 -3.82 20.43 -3.21
N ASP A 132 -4.64 20.87 -2.26
CA ASP A 132 -4.38 22.05 -1.44
C ASP A 132 -3.35 21.73 -0.36
N VAL A 133 -2.25 22.47 -0.33
CA VAL A 133 -1.10 22.23 0.55
C VAL A 133 -1.48 22.33 2.03
N THR A 134 -2.38 23.24 2.38
CA THR A 134 -2.81 23.46 3.78
C THR A 134 -3.69 22.30 4.26
N VAL A 135 -4.59 21.82 3.40
CA VAL A 135 -5.44 20.65 3.68
C VAL A 135 -4.58 19.38 3.73
N ALA A 136 -3.68 19.20 2.75
CA ALA A 136 -2.77 18.07 2.66
C ALA A 136 -1.89 17.90 3.91
N ARG A 137 -1.37 19.02 4.46
CA ARG A 137 -0.60 19.00 5.73
C ARG A 137 -1.44 18.50 6.90
N LYS A 138 -2.68 18.97 7.00
CA LYS A 138 -3.62 18.52 8.05
C LYS A 138 -4.03 17.05 7.87
N GLU A 139 -4.17 16.60 6.63
CA GLU A 139 -4.41 15.18 6.33
C GLU A 139 -3.25 14.32 6.81
N PHE A 140 -2.01 14.68 6.46
CA PHE A 140 -0.81 13.98 6.91
C PHE A 140 -0.70 13.91 8.45
N GLU A 141 -0.89 15.05 9.15
CA GLU A 141 -0.87 15.10 10.62
C GLU A 141 -1.96 14.20 11.24
N ARG A 142 -3.14 14.19 10.65
CA ARG A 142 -4.25 13.32 11.05
C ARG A 142 -3.92 11.85 10.83
N SER A 143 -3.29 11.51 9.70
CA SER A 143 -2.87 10.14 9.37
C SER A 143 -1.86 9.61 10.38
N LEU A 144 -0.83 10.38 10.74
CA LEU A 144 0.11 10.00 11.80
C LEU A 144 -0.60 9.72 13.13
N LYS A 145 -1.54 10.60 13.51
CA LYS A 145 -2.32 10.44 14.74
C LYS A 145 -3.20 9.20 14.72
N ARG A 146 -3.89 8.92 13.61
CA ARG A 146 -4.74 7.74 13.43
C ARG A 146 -3.93 6.46 13.49
N MET A 147 -2.82 6.41 12.78
CA MET A 147 -1.92 5.25 12.75
C MET A 147 -1.00 5.15 13.99
N ARG A 148 -1.05 6.13 14.91
CA ARG A 148 -0.26 6.16 16.15
C ARG A 148 1.24 5.95 15.90
N THR A 149 1.76 6.68 14.92
CA THR A 149 3.18 6.66 14.54
C THR A 149 3.71 8.08 14.41
N ASP A 150 5.01 8.26 14.58
CA ASP A 150 5.70 9.55 14.44
C ASP A 150 6.44 9.69 13.11
N TYR A 151 6.42 8.66 12.27
CA TYR A 151 7.00 8.69 10.94
C TYR A 151 6.34 7.68 10.00
N LEU A 152 6.49 7.92 8.69
CA LEU A 152 6.11 6.99 7.62
C LEU A 152 7.36 6.50 6.88
N ASP A 153 7.30 5.26 6.40
CA ASP A 153 8.31 4.77 5.47
C ASP A 153 8.05 5.29 4.06
N ILE A 154 6.77 5.38 3.66
CA ILE A 154 6.35 5.85 2.34
C ILE A 154 5.14 6.78 2.47
N LEU A 155 5.22 7.96 1.81
CA LEU A 155 4.08 8.87 1.62
C LEU A 155 3.83 9.07 0.13
N MET A 156 2.59 8.89 -0.33
CA MET A 156 2.23 9.01 -1.74
C MET A 156 1.19 10.12 -1.98
N ILE A 157 1.30 10.83 -3.10
CA ILE A 157 0.20 11.61 -3.63
C ILE A 157 -0.81 10.63 -4.24
N HIS A 158 -2.05 10.67 -3.76
CA HIS A 158 -3.08 9.68 -4.10
C HIS A 158 -3.68 9.92 -5.49
N ALA A 159 -3.80 8.83 -6.27
CA ALA A 159 -4.57 8.78 -7.51
C ALA A 159 -4.26 9.91 -8.50
N VAL A 160 -2.98 10.11 -8.79
CA VAL A 160 -2.54 11.07 -9.82
C VAL A 160 -3.15 10.68 -11.17
N SER A 161 -3.71 11.67 -11.87
CA SER A 161 -4.49 11.49 -13.08
C SER A 161 -4.18 12.56 -14.14
N ALA A 162 -4.90 12.52 -15.26
CA ALA A 162 -4.78 13.53 -16.33
C ALA A 162 -5.28 14.93 -15.92
N GLU A 163 -5.98 15.04 -14.80
CA GLU A 163 -6.44 16.32 -14.26
C GLU A 163 -5.32 17.05 -13.47
N ASP A 164 -4.26 16.33 -13.10
CA ASP A 164 -3.13 16.87 -12.39
C ASP A 164 -2.08 17.45 -13.35
N ASP A 165 -1.69 18.69 -13.14
CA ASP A 165 -0.55 19.32 -13.82
C ASP A 165 0.75 18.99 -13.04
N PRO A 166 1.77 18.39 -13.69
CA PRO A 166 3.04 18.05 -13.04
C PRO A 166 3.73 19.24 -12.38
N ALA A 167 3.73 20.41 -13.03
CA ALA A 167 4.37 21.61 -12.50
C ALA A 167 3.63 22.16 -11.28
N HIS A 168 2.30 22.02 -11.26
CA HIS A 168 1.48 22.39 -10.10
C HIS A 168 1.74 21.45 -8.92
N LEU A 169 1.75 20.13 -9.16
CA LEU A 169 2.09 19.16 -8.13
C LEU A 169 3.48 19.40 -7.55
N GLN A 170 4.49 19.63 -8.41
CA GLN A 170 5.87 19.83 -8.01
C GLN A 170 6.05 21.04 -7.10
N LYS A 171 5.31 22.13 -7.33
CA LYS A 171 5.35 23.36 -6.50
C LYS A 171 4.40 23.30 -5.30
N GLY A 172 3.42 22.41 -5.33
CA GLY A 172 2.36 22.24 -4.32
C GLY A 172 2.60 21.05 -3.40
N VAL A 173 1.71 20.07 -3.47
CA VAL A 173 1.70 18.95 -2.52
C VAL A 173 2.90 18.02 -2.63
N TYR A 174 3.56 17.94 -3.79
CA TYR A 174 4.79 17.17 -3.93
C TYR A 174 5.95 17.87 -3.20
N ARG A 175 6.04 19.22 -3.28
CA ARG A 175 6.99 20.00 -2.48
C ARG A 175 6.74 19.82 -0.98
N LEU A 176 5.48 19.80 -0.54
CA LEU A 176 5.13 19.47 0.84
C LEU A 176 5.68 18.10 1.24
N ALA A 177 5.50 17.07 0.39
CA ALA A 177 6.02 15.73 0.67
C ALA A 177 7.56 15.74 0.81
N GLN A 178 8.28 16.49 -0.05
CA GLN A 178 9.73 16.69 0.05
C GLN A 178 10.13 17.38 1.37
N GLU A 179 9.41 18.40 1.80
CA GLU A 179 9.65 19.06 3.09
C GLU A 179 9.49 18.11 4.28
N LEU A 180 8.48 17.23 4.23
CA LEU A 180 8.27 16.20 5.24
C LEU A 180 9.39 15.15 5.22
N GLN A 181 9.93 14.84 4.05
CA GLN A 181 11.08 13.96 3.89
C GLN A 181 12.36 14.62 4.45
N GLU A 182 12.63 15.88 4.12
CA GLU A 182 13.75 16.67 4.66
C GLU A 182 13.69 16.77 6.20
N GLN A 183 12.50 16.82 6.79
CA GLN A 183 12.28 16.80 8.25
C GLN A 183 12.45 15.41 8.87
N GLY A 184 12.58 14.36 8.07
CA GLY A 184 12.75 12.98 8.51
C GLY A 184 11.49 12.33 9.09
N VAL A 185 10.30 12.94 8.90
CA VAL A 185 9.02 12.35 9.29
C VAL A 185 8.43 11.45 8.21
N VAL A 186 8.96 11.54 7.00
CA VAL A 186 8.72 10.62 5.87
C VAL A 186 10.07 10.18 5.34
N LYS A 187 10.25 8.88 5.04
CA LYS A 187 11.52 8.37 4.49
C LYS A 187 11.56 8.45 2.97
N HIS A 188 10.48 8.06 2.29
CA HIS A 188 10.38 8.02 0.84
C HIS A 188 9.03 8.58 0.37
N ILE A 189 9.07 9.25 -0.79
CA ILE A 189 7.90 9.91 -1.35
C ILE A 189 7.59 9.40 -2.75
N GLY A 190 6.32 9.50 -3.14
CA GLY A 190 5.90 9.08 -4.47
C GLY A 190 4.45 9.41 -4.76
N PHE A 191 3.86 8.62 -5.66
CA PHE A 191 2.45 8.77 -6.00
C PHE A 191 1.81 7.44 -6.41
N SER A 192 0.48 7.38 -6.40
CA SER A 192 -0.30 6.30 -6.99
C SER A 192 -1.00 6.76 -8.26
N ALA A 193 -1.13 5.86 -9.26
CA ALA A 193 -1.83 6.12 -10.51
C ALA A 193 -2.54 4.87 -11.03
N MET A 194 -3.74 5.05 -11.65
CA MET A 194 -4.62 3.93 -11.96
C MET A 194 -5.01 3.80 -13.42
N GLN A 195 -5.14 4.88 -14.19
CA GLN A 195 -5.95 4.88 -15.40
C GLN A 195 -5.18 5.08 -16.70
N ASP A 196 -4.06 5.79 -16.70
CA ASP A 196 -3.36 6.20 -17.89
C ASP A 196 -1.85 6.12 -17.75
N GLY A 197 -1.25 5.16 -18.46
CA GLY A 197 0.19 4.92 -18.44
C GLY A 197 1.00 6.04 -19.10
N LYS A 198 0.43 6.78 -20.06
CA LYS A 198 1.11 7.92 -20.69
C LYS A 198 1.21 9.10 -19.72
N VAL A 199 0.11 9.43 -19.04
CA VAL A 199 0.10 10.45 -17.99
C VAL A 199 1.03 10.03 -16.85
N THR A 200 0.94 8.79 -16.42
CA THR A 200 1.79 8.25 -15.35
C THR A 200 3.28 8.32 -15.69
N LYS A 201 3.65 7.97 -16.93
CA LYS A 201 5.02 8.12 -17.43
C LYS A 201 5.49 9.57 -17.31
N ALA A 202 4.70 10.54 -17.80
CA ALA A 202 5.04 11.95 -17.72
C ALA A 202 5.20 12.45 -16.28
N MET A 203 4.37 11.94 -15.35
CA MET A 203 4.50 12.25 -13.92
C MET A 203 5.76 11.66 -13.29
N ILE A 204 6.14 10.42 -13.64
CA ILE A 204 7.41 9.81 -13.21
C ILE A 204 8.59 10.67 -13.68
N GLU A 205 8.57 11.11 -14.95
CA GLU A 205 9.64 11.91 -15.54
C GLU A 205 9.75 13.31 -14.93
N ALA A 206 8.62 13.92 -14.57
CA ALA A 206 8.59 15.28 -14.03
C ALA A 206 8.84 15.37 -12.52
N LEU A 207 8.31 14.42 -11.73
CA LEU A 207 8.38 14.46 -10.27
C LEU A 207 9.58 13.70 -9.71
N ASP A 208 10.17 12.79 -10.48
CA ASP A 208 11.27 11.90 -10.08
C ASP A 208 11.04 11.24 -8.70
N PRO A 209 9.94 10.48 -8.52
CA PRO A 209 9.55 9.92 -7.23
C PRO A 209 10.50 8.80 -6.77
N ASP A 210 10.56 8.54 -5.46
CA ASP A 210 11.26 7.36 -4.92
C ASP A 210 10.49 6.08 -5.21
N VAL A 211 9.14 6.16 -5.17
CA VAL A 211 8.24 5.02 -5.35
C VAL A 211 6.99 5.39 -6.16
N VAL A 212 6.42 4.39 -6.83
CA VAL A 212 5.10 4.51 -7.47
C VAL A 212 4.25 3.28 -7.17
N LEU A 213 2.94 3.51 -6.98
CA LEU A 213 1.94 2.45 -6.84
C LEU A 213 1.04 2.46 -8.07
N LEU A 214 1.19 1.46 -8.94
CA LEU A 214 0.58 1.40 -10.25
C LEU A 214 -0.46 0.30 -10.38
N THR A 215 -1.52 0.54 -11.14
CA THR A 215 -2.42 -0.52 -11.58
C THR A 215 -1.70 -1.42 -12.57
N LEU A 216 -1.29 -2.59 -12.11
CA LEU A 216 -0.56 -3.59 -12.90
C LEU A 216 -1.29 -4.93 -12.86
N ASN A 217 -2.08 -5.19 -13.88
CA ASN A 217 -2.80 -6.47 -14.04
C ASN A 217 -2.87 -6.90 -15.51
N ALA A 218 -3.23 -8.14 -15.73
CA ALA A 218 -3.16 -8.77 -17.05
C ALA A 218 -4.23 -8.26 -18.06
N THR A 219 -5.16 -7.38 -17.67
CA THR A 219 -6.06 -6.74 -18.64
C THR A 219 -5.35 -5.70 -19.50
N GLN A 220 -4.16 -5.21 -19.05
CA GLN A 220 -3.41 -4.13 -19.68
C GLN A 220 -4.17 -2.80 -19.78
N TYR A 221 -5.21 -2.61 -18.94
CA TYR A 221 -5.96 -1.35 -18.91
C TYR A 221 -5.05 -0.16 -18.58
N GLY A 222 -5.20 0.91 -19.35
CA GLY A 222 -4.40 2.13 -19.20
C GLY A 222 -2.93 1.98 -19.63
N GLU A 223 -2.53 0.83 -20.17
CA GLU A 223 -1.17 0.56 -20.68
C GLU A 223 -0.04 0.83 -19.67
N MET A 224 -0.33 0.69 -18.37
CA MET A 224 0.63 0.99 -17.29
C MET A 224 1.92 0.18 -17.41
N ALA A 225 1.80 -1.14 -17.65
CA ALA A 225 2.97 -2.02 -17.80
C ALA A 225 3.81 -1.67 -19.04
N ARG A 226 3.17 -1.17 -20.11
CA ARG A 226 3.85 -0.84 -21.36
C ARG A 226 4.52 0.54 -21.34
N LEU A 227 3.95 1.51 -20.65
CA LEU A 227 4.38 2.92 -20.71
C LEU A 227 5.01 3.43 -19.41
N ALA A 228 4.36 3.18 -18.27
CA ALA A 228 4.81 3.72 -16.99
C ALA A 228 5.90 2.85 -16.34
N LEU A 229 5.79 1.52 -16.43
CA LEU A 229 6.78 0.62 -15.81
C LEU A 229 8.19 0.82 -16.38
N PRO A 230 8.43 0.89 -17.72
CA PRO A 230 9.76 1.19 -18.24
C PRO A 230 10.33 2.54 -17.77
N ALA A 231 9.49 3.58 -17.67
CA ALA A 231 9.95 4.89 -17.19
C ALA A 231 10.37 4.85 -15.71
N ALA A 232 9.70 4.03 -14.89
CA ALA A 232 10.11 3.80 -13.51
C ALA A 232 11.43 3.02 -13.43
N GLN A 233 11.61 2.01 -14.28
CA GLN A 233 12.83 1.20 -14.37
C GLN A 233 14.06 2.02 -14.75
N GLU A 234 13.96 2.84 -15.80
CA GLU A 234 15.05 3.73 -16.25
C GLU A 234 15.58 4.64 -15.13
N ARG A 235 14.74 4.97 -14.16
CA ARG A 235 15.07 5.85 -13.03
C ARG A 235 15.29 5.11 -11.72
N ASN A 236 15.27 3.77 -11.75
CA ASN A 236 15.33 2.93 -10.55
C ASN A 236 14.29 3.34 -9.46
N VAL A 237 13.10 3.77 -9.91
CA VAL A 237 11.96 4.07 -9.03
C VAL A 237 11.37 2.77 -8.49
N GLY A 238 11.08 2.70 -7.21
CA GLY A 238 10.45 1.53 -6.59
C GLY A 238 9.01 1.34 -7.08
N VAL A 239 8.68 0.17 -7.61
CA VAL A 239 7.35 -0.11 -8.15
C VAL A 239 6.59 -1.09 -7.27
N MET A 240 5.38 -0.68 -6.88
CA MET A 240 4.37 -1.52 -6.24
C MET A 240 3.16 -1.68 -7.17
N ALA A 241 2.60 -2.88 -7.23
CA ALA A 241 1.42 -3.19 -8.03
C ALA A 241 0.13 -3.12 -7.18
N MET A 242 -0.92 -2.51 -7.71
CA MET A 242 -2.27 -2.55 -7.14
C MET A 242 -3.29 -3.00 -8.19
N LYS A 243 -4.53 -3.28 -7.76
CA LYS A 243 -5.64 -3.75 -8.60
C LYS A 243 -5.32 -5.05 -9.35
N VAL A 244 -4.39 -5.83 -8.82
CA VAL A 244 -3.93 -7.10 -9.42
C VAL A 244 -5.07 -8.09 -9.57
N MET A 245 -5.90 -8.21 -8.53
CA MET A 245 -6.96 -9.23 -8.42
C MET A 245 -8.38 -8.65 -8.49
N LEU A 246 -8.56 -7.36 -8.21
CA LEU A 246 -9.88 -6.74 -8.05
C LEU A 246 -10.73 -6.89 -9.33
N ASN A 247 -11.97 -7.32 -9.19
CA ASN A 247 -12.93 -7.66 -10.23
C ASN A 247 -12.55 -8.86 -11.15
N LEU A 248 -11.38 -9.45 -10.99
CA LEU A 248 -10.87 -10.51 -11.85
C LEU A 248 -10.86 -11.89 -11.15
N VAL A 249 -10.41 -11.92 -9.88
CA VAL A 249 -10.29 -13.16 -9.12
C VAL A 249 -11.64 -13.82 -8.88
N GLY A 250 -11.69 -15.14 -9.08
CA GLY A 250 -12.91 -15.95 -8.91
C GLY A 250 -13.96 -15.76 -10.00
N LYS A 251 -13.71 -14.85 -10.97
CA LYS A 251 -14.62 -14.59 -12.10
C LYS A 251 -13.98 -14.96 -13.44
N SER A 252 -12.84 -14.39 -13.73
CA SER A 252 -12.16 -14.48 -15.04
C SER A 252 -10.79 -15.12 -14.95
N ALA A 253 -10.22 -15.18 -13.74
CA ALA A 253 -8.92 -15.79 -13.46
C ALA A 253 -8.83 -16.27 -12.01
N ALA A 254 -7.93 -17.21 -11.73
CA ALA A 254 -7.62 -17.69 -10.40
C ALA A 254 -6.55 -16.80 -9.72
N ALA A 255 -6.51 -16.83 -8.39
CA ALA A 255 -5.52 -16.07 -7.62
C ALA A 255 -4.06 -16.36 -8.01
N PRO A 256 -3.64 -17.64 -8.19
CA PRO A 256 -2.27 -17.96 -8.63
C PRO A 256 -1.88 -17.30 -9.95
N GLU A 257 -2.77 -17.28 -10.94
CA GLU A 257 -2.52 -16.69 -12.26
C GLU A 257 -2.29 -15.18 -12.15
N LEU A 258 -3.16 -14.49 -11.41
CA LEU A 258 -3.12 -13.02 -11.26
C LEU A 258 -1.93 -12.56 -10.43
N LEU A 259 -1.61 -13.25 -9.35
CA LEU A 259 -0.47 -12.94 -8.50
C LEU A 259 0.85 -13.23 -9.20
N GLN A 260 0.96 -14.40 -9.87
CA GLN A 260 2.15 -14.72 -10.66
C GLN A 260 2.40 -13.67 -11.74
N PHE A 261 1.36 -13.24 -12.45
CA PHE A 261 1.48 -12.17 -13.45
C PHE A 261 2.15 -10.92 -12.83
N ALA A 262 1.63 -10.40 -11.72
CA ALA A 262 2.20 -9.23 -11.08
C ALA A 262 3.62 -9.44 -10.56
N TRP A 263 3.91 -10.61 -10.00
CA TRP A 263 5.24 -10.93 -9.47
C TRP A 263 6.30 -11.22 -10.54
N THR A 264 5.89 -11.54 -11.76
CA THR A 264 6.81 -11.76 -12.91
C THR A 264 7.09 -10.50 -13.71
N LEU A 265 6.32 -9.42 -13.49
CA LEU A 265 6.64 -8.13 -14.10
C LEU A 265 8.01 -7.63 -13.62
N PRO A 266 8.88 -7.18 -14.54
CA PRO A 266 10.22 -6.75 -14.19
C PRO A 266 10.18 -5.56 -13.23
N ASP A 267 11.05 -5.59 -12.19
CA ASP A 267 11.22 -4.55 -11.15
C ASP A 267 9.98 -4.21 -10.30
N VAL A 268 8.90 -4.98 -10.42
CA VAL A 268 7.80 -4.90 -9.46
C VAL A 268 8.23 -5.57 -8.16
N ALA A 269 8.39 -4.76 -7.12
CA ALA A 269 8.87 -5.24 -5.83
C ALA A 269 7.78 -5.92 -5.01
N SER A 270 6.55 -5.43 -5.09
CA SER A 270 5.46 -5.89 -4.23
C SER A 270 4.09 -5.73 -4.90
N ALA A 271 3.18 -6.66 -4.63
CA ALA A 271 1.76 -6.56 -4.96
C ALA A 271 0.95 -6.26 -3.70
N ILE A 272 0.27 -5.11 -3.67
CA ILE A 272 -0.58 -4.68 -2.56
C ILE A 272 -1.97 -5.28 -2.73
N ILE A 273 -2.31 -6.20 -1.84
CA ILE A 273 -3.57 -6.96 -1.89
C ILE A 273 -4.39 -6.69 -0.64
N GLY A 274 -5.64 -6.25 -0.83
CA GLY A 274 -6.63 -6.17 0.24
C GLY A 274 -7.32 -7.51 0.44
N HIS A 275 -7.58 -7.89 1.70
CA HIS A 275 -8.17 -9.17 2.04
C HIS A 275 -9.52 -8.98 2.76
N PHE A 276 -10.53 -9.71 2.32
CA PHE A 276 -11.81 -9.84 3.02
C PHE A 276 -11.87 -11.23 3.66
N GLY A 277 -11.61 -11.29 4.96
CA GLY A 277 -11.50 -12.54 5.73
C GLY A 277 -10.07 -13.10 5.80
N MET A 278 -9.88 -14.07 6.69
CA MET A 278 -8.59 -14.71 6.98
C MET A 278 -8.13 -15.66 5.86
N GLU A 279 -9.06 -16.46 5.34
CA GLU A 279 -8.77 -17.49 4.34
C GLU A 279 -8.08 -16.95 3.07
N PRO A 280 -8.56 -15.86 2.42
CA PRO A 280 -7.85 -15.26 1.29
C PRO A 280 -6.46 -14.72 1.65
N LEU A 281 -6.27 -14.22 2.87
CA LEU A 281 -4.94 -13.79 3.33
C LEU A 281 -3.97 -14.97 3.40
N GLU A 282 -4.37 -16.06 4.03
CA GLU A 282 -3.52 -17.25 4.18
C GLU A 282 -3.27 -17.97 2.85
N GLU A 283 -4.26 -17.96 1.94
CA GLU A 283 -4.08 -18.48 0.58
C GLU A 283 -3.03 -17.68 -0.19
N ASN A 284 -3.18 -16.35 -0.24
CA ASN A 284 -2.23 -15.49 -0.94
C ASN A 284 -0.81 -15.55 -0.33
N TYR A 285 -0.73 -15.70 0.99
CA TYR A 285 0.55 -15.95 1.67
C TYR A 285 1.22 -17.26 1.20
N ARG A 286 0.46 -18.36 1.17
CA ARG A 286 0.99 -19.65 0.69
C ARG A 286 1.49 -19.56 -0.74
N LEU A 287 0.73 -18.88 -1.62
CA LEU A 287 1.14 -18.64 -3.00
C LEU A 287 2.42 -17.80 -3.09
N ALA A 288 2.56 -16.75 -2.26
CA ALA A 288 3.78 -15.94 -2.26
C ALA A 288 5.02 -16.74 -1.82
N VAL A 289 4.87 -17.60 -0.82
CA VAL A 289 5.95 -18.47 -0.37
C VAL A 289 6.31 -19.51 -1.42
N GLU A 290 5.31 -20.14 -2.04
CA GLU A 290 5.49 -21.12 -3.10
C GLU A 290 6.17 -20.49 -4.33
N PHE A 291 5.75 -19.30 -4.73
CA PHE A 291 6.39 -18.53 -5.79
C PHE A 291 7.88 -18.28 -5.48
N GLY A 292 8.19 -17.92 -4.24
CA GLY A 292 9.58 -17.71 -3.82
C GLY A 292 10.46 -18.95 -3.87
N ARG A 293 9.87 -20.13 -3.72
CA ARG A 293 10.59 -21.41 -3.79
C ARG A 293 10.76 -21.90 -5.23
N ASN A 294 9.69 -21.83 -6.01
CA ASN A 294 9.58 -22.51 -7.30
C ASN A 294 9.71 -21.54 -8.49
N GLY A 295 9.64 -20.22 -8.24
CA GLY A 295 9.57 -19.19 -9.27
C GLY A 295 8.23 -19.16 -10.03
N SER A 296 7.28 -20.03 -9.65
CA SER A 296 5.99 -20.16 -10.31
C SER A 296 4.94 -20.75 -9.35
N VAL A 297 3.69 -20.35 -9.55
CA VAL A 297 2.48 -20.88 -8.85
C VAL A 297 1.33 -21.15 -9.82
N SER A 298 1.57 -20.97 -11.12
CA SER A 298 0.61 -21.23 -12.20
C SER A 298 1.33 -21.67 -13.46
N THR A 299 0.72 -22.57 -14.20
CA THR A 299 1.19 -23.01 -15.53
C THR A 299 0.74 -22.06 -16.65
N VAL A 300 -0.18 -21.14 -16.38
CA VAL A 300 -0.67 -20.13 -17.34
C VAL A 300 0.40 -19.07 -17.52
N THR A 301 0.84 -18.87 -18.75
CA THR A 301 1.80 -17.83 -19.08
C THR A 301 1.21 -16.44 -19.02
N ALA A 302 2.04 -15.41 -18.85
CA ALA A 302 1.59 -14.01 -18.87
C ALA A 302 0.83 -13.67 -20.16
N GLN A 303 1.32 -14.14 -21.31
CA GLN A 303 0.71 -13.89 -22.62
C GLN A 303 -0.67 -14.54 -22.78
N GLU A 304 -0.85 -15.77 -22.31
CA GLU A 304 -2.14 -16.46 -22.31
C GLU A 304 -3.15 -15.72 -21.41
N LEU A 305 -2.70 -15.30 -20.22
CA LEU A 305 -3.53 -14.56 -19.30
C LEU A 305 -3.93 -13.20 -19.86
N GLU A 306 -3.00 -12.45 -20.43
CA GLU A 306 -3.28 -11.17 -21.10
C GLU A 306 -4.26 -11.33 -22.26
N THR A 307 -4.07 -12.33 -23.11
CA THR A 307 -4.97 -12.61 -24.23
C THR A 307 -6.39 -12.87 -23.74
N ARG A 308 -6.53 -13.65 -22.67
CA ARG A 308 -7.82 -13.97 -22.05
C ARG A 308 -8.49 -12.77 -21.39
N LEU A 309 -7.71 -11.92 -20.70
CA LEU A 309 -8.26 -10.83 -19.90
C LEU A 309 -8.33 -9.47 -20.61
N ARG A 310 -7.64 -9.29 -21.73
CA ARG A 310 -7.67 -8.06 -22.54
C ARG A 310 -9.08 -7.58 -22.88
N PRO A 311 -10.05 -8.44 -23.24
CA PRO A 311 -11.44 -7.99 -23.50
C PRO A 311 -12.12 -7.34 -22.30
N LEU A 312 -11.58 -7.52 -21.07
CA LEU A 312 -12.10 -6.92 -19.84
C LEU A 312 -11.48 -5.55 -19.54
N ALA A 313 -10.58 -5.05 -20.37
CA ALA A 313 -9.93 -3.76 -20.20
C ALA A 313 -10.90 -2.58 -20.41
N GLY A 314 -11.63 -2.20 -19.38
CA GLY A 314 -12.54 -1.06 -19.48
C GLY A 314 -13.57 -0.97 -18.35
N PRO A 315 -14.38 0.12 -18.33
CA PRO A 315 -15.32 0.40 -17.27
C PRO A 315 -16.49 -0.61 -17.16
N HIS A 316 -16.73 -1.41 -18.20
CA HIS A 316 -17.73 -2.48 -18.21
C HIS A 316 -17.37 -3.65 -17.28
N ALA A 317 -16.07 -3.87 -17.03
CA ALA A 317 -15.59 -4.99 -16.21
C ALA A 317 -14.78 -4.53 -14.98
N LEU A 318 -14.10 -3.41 -15.07
CA LEU A 318 -13.18 -2.91 -14.04
C LEU A 318 -13.82 -1.70 -13.34
N CYS A 319 -14.12 -1.82 -12.05
CA CYS A 319 -14.75 -0.72 -11.31
C CYS A 319 -13.85 0.54 -11.28
N TRP A 320 -12.53 0.38 -11.16
CA TRP A 320 -11.59 1.52 -11.14
C TRP A 320 -11.40 2.23 -12.48
N ALA A 321 -11.90 1.66 -13.57
CA ALA A 321 -11.92 2.29 -14.89
C ALA A 321 -13.13 3.23 -15.07
N ARG A 322 -14.08 3.24 -14.14
CA ARG A 322 -15.27 4.09 -14.19
C ARG A 322 -14.95 5.51 -13.78
N PRO A 323 -15.60 6.52 -14.39
CA PRO A 323 -15.36 7.93 -14.05
C PRO A 323 -15.71 8.32 -12.60
N ASP A 324 -16.68 7.62 -12.01
CA ASP A 324 -17.20 7.84 -10.64
C ASP A 324 -16.47 7.02 -9.58
N TYR A 325 -15.47 6.22 -9.97
CA TYR A 325 -14.73 5.40 -9.03
C TYR A 325 -13.93 6.22 -8.04
N ARG A 326 -14.08 5.87 -6.76
CA ARG A 326 -13.25 6.41 -5.67
C ARG A 326 -12.43 5.29 -5.07
N ASP A 327 -11.12 5.48 -5.04
CA ASP A 327 -10.20 4.45 -4.54
C ASP A 327 -10.41 4.18 -3.05
N GLY A 328 -10.36 2.88 -2.70
CA GLY A 328 -10.53 2.41 -1.32
C GLY A 328 -11.96 2.37 -0.80
N ILE A 329 -12.93 2.92 -1.53
CA ILE A 329 -14.34 2.76 -1.22
C ILE A 329 -14.84 1.52 -1.98
N PRO A 330 -15.47 0.55 -1.29
CA PRO A 330 -16.09 -0.59 -1.96
C PRO A 330 -17.16 -0.14 -2.95
N ALA A 331 -17.10 -0.66 -4.19
CA ALA A 331 -18.04 -0.40 -5.26
C ALA A 331 -19.27 -1.32 -5.14
#